data_3f8148dde983ded30e285ab26cf814bf
#
_entry.id   3f8148dde983ded30e285ab26cf814bf
#
_cell.length_a   1.000
_cell.length_b   1.000
_cell.length_c   1.000
_cell.angle_alpha   90.00
_cell.angle_beta   90.00
_cell.angle_gamma   90.00
#
_symmetry.space_group_name_H-M   'P 1'
#
loop_
_entity.id
_entity.type
_entity.pdbx_description
1 polymer ?
#
loop_
_entity_poly.entity_id
_entity_poly.type
_entity_poly.pdbx_seq_one_letter_code
_entity_poly.pdbx_strand_id
1 'polypeptide(L)'
;LLLAACSRGRPDPEPRPAPEDATPALEATPVHRGPRGEAISDDDLVELWRRQIMIPVEGITRLTLRDNYTAGRGNGKIHGAIDILAPKGTPVMAAADHVIGRLFEGPIGGIVIYAYDEEERFVYYYAHLDRYRRGLSVGDRVAKGSVIGYVGTTGNAPPNTPHLHFQVMKRGRGRAWWDGPPINPYTYFAFDGIRP
;
A
#
# COMPACT_ATOMS: atom_id res chain seq x y z
N LEU A 1 -33.05 9.30 -72.96
CA LEU A 1 -32.66 8.04 -72.31
C LEU A 1 -31.60 8.40 -71.25
N LEU A 2 -31.99 8.58 -70.00
CA LEU A 2 -31.08 8.76 -68.89
C LEU A 2 -30.81 7.39 -68.25
N LEU A 3 -29.55 6.97 -68.26
CA LEU A 3 -29.07 5.82 -67.51
C LEU A 3 -28.68 6.29 -66.09
N ALA A 4 -29.43 5.84 -65.08
CA ALA A 4 -29.08 6.04 -63.68
C ALA A 4 -28.03 4.99 -63.28
N ALA A 5 -26.85 5.43 -62.91
CA ALA A 5 -25.81 4.59 -62.35
C ALA A 5 -26.09 4.38 -60.83
N CYS A 6 -26.46 3.15 -60.44
CA CYS A 6 -26.50 2.74 -59.05
C CYS A 6 -25.08 2.57 -58.47
N SER A 7 -24.70 3.48 -57.62
CA SER A 7 -23.50 3.36 -56.79
C SER A 7 -23.78 2.38 -55.65
N ARG A 8 -23.17 1.18 -55.71
CA ARG A 8 -23.22 0.22 -54.59
C ARG A 8 -22.21 0.74 -53.54
N GLY A 9 -22.71 1.21 -52.42
CA GLY A 9 -21.91 1.51 -51.24
C GLY A 9 -21.16 0.27 -50.80
N ARG A 10 -19.88 0.42 -50.47
CA ARG A 10 -19.11 -0.62 -49.76
C ARG A 10 -19.74 -0.82 -48.38
N PRO A 11 -19.87 -2.08 -47.88
CA PRO A 11 -20.24 -2.29 -46.53
C PRO A 11 -19.14 -1.76 -45.60
N ASP A 12 -19.54 -1.14 -44.49
CA ASP A 12 -18.63 -0.72 -43.42
C ASP A 12 -17.84 -1.90 -42.89
N PRO A 13 -16.57 -1.71 -42.54
CA PRO A 13 -15.78 -2.76 -41.96
C PRO A 13 -16.38 -3.16 -40.60
N GLU A 14 -16.56 -4.47 -40.39
CA GLU A 14 -16.98 -5.02 -39.09
C GLU A 14 -16.10 -4.47 -37.96
N PRO A 15 -16.72 -4.14 -36.82
CA PRO A 15 -15.97 -3.69 -35.65
C PRO A 15 -15.02 -4.81 -35.21
N ARG A 16 -13.74 -4.45 -35.11
CA ARG A 16 -12.68 -5.34 -34.63
C ARG A 16 -13.07 -5.86 -33.25
N PRO A 17 -13.03 -7.17 -32.98
CA PRO A 17 -13.30 -7.69 -31.64
C PRO A 17 -12.35 -7.03 -30.66
N ALA A 18 -12.88 -6.63 -29.50
CA ALA A 18 -12.10 -6.12 -28.40
C ALA A 18 -11.04 -7.19 -28.00
N PRO A 19 -9.83 -6.79 -27.58
CA PRO A 19 -8.83 -7.76 -27.15
C PRO A 19 -9.38 -8.58 -25.97
N GLU A 20 -9.49 -9.88 -26.15
CA GLU A 20 -9.88 -10.87 -25.16
C GLU A 20 -8.82 -11.09 -24.05
N ASP A 21 -8.06 -10.07 -23.69
CA ASP A 21 -7.04 -10.17 -22.66
C ASP A 21 -7.30 -9.19 -21.49
N ALA A 22 -8.55 -9.06 -21.11
CA ALA A 22 -8.87 -8.64 -19.75
C ALA A 22 -8.82 -9.88 -18.86
N THR A 23 -7.60 -10.38 -18.59
CA THR A 23 -7.39 -11.25 -17.43
C THR A 23 -7.98 -10.53 -16.23
N PRO A 24 -9.03 -11.06 -15.55
CA PRO A 24 -9.57 -10.43 -14.37
C PRO A 24 -8.39 -10.26 -13.41
N ALA A 25 -8.14 -9.03 -12.97
CA ALA A 25 -7.19 -8.76 -11.92
C ALA A 25 -7.59 -9.65 -10.75
N LEU A 26 -6.82 -10.72 -10.53
CA LEU A 26 -6.96 -11.59 -9.38
C LEU A 26 -6.98 -10.66 -8.16
N GLU A 27 -8.14 -10.56 -7.54
CA GLU A 27 -8.32 -9.91 -6.26
C GLU A 27 -7.30 -10.52 -5.30
N ALA A 28 -6.16 -9.84 -5.16
CA ALA A 28 -5.20 -10.16 -4.12
C ALA A 28 -5.84 -9.73 -2.80
N THR A 29 -6.72 -10.56 -2.26
CA THR A 29 -7.00 -10.55 -0.84
C THR A 29 -5.65 -10.61 -0.15
N PRO A 30 -5.30 -9.70 0.77
CA PRO A 30 -4.17 -9.88 1.66
C PRO A 30 -4.55 -10.97 2.68
N VAL A 31 -4.71 -12.17 2.19
CA VAL A 31 -4.64 -13.35 3.03
C VAL A 31 -3.15 -13.43 3.39
N HIS A 32 -2.83 -13.30 4.67
CA HIS A 32 -1.54 -13.67 5.21
C HIS A 32 -1.25 -15.15 4.87
N ARG A 33 -0.95 -15.40 3.63
CA ARG A 33 -0.32 -16.64 3.22
C ARG A 33 1.13 -16.49 3.63
N GLY A 34 1.61 -17.45 4.40
CA GLY A 34 2.97 -17.47 4.89
C GLY A 34 4.02 -17.10 3.83
N PRO A 35 5.22 -16.74 4.25
CA PRO A 35 6.18 -15.95 3.49
C PRO A 35 6.49 -16.60 2.14
N ARG A 36 6.09 -15.95 1.05
CA ARG A 36 6.54 -16.27 -0.31
C ARG A 36 7.86 -15.57 -0.65
N GLY A 37 8.53 -15.04 0.38
CA GLY A 37 9.81 -14.35 0.27
C GLY A 37 10.93 -15.11 0.99
N GLU A 38 12.16 -14.63 0.82
CA GLU A 38 13.28 -15.05 1.66
C GLU A 38 12.98 -14.70 3.12
N ALA A 39 13.46 -15.53 4.05
CA ALA A 39 13.39 -15.20 5.47
C ALA A 39 14.06 -13.84 5.74
N ILE A 40 13.52 -13.11 6.71
CA ILE A 40 14.13 -11.87 7.20
C ILE A 40 15.49 -12.23 7.80
N SER A 41 16.55 -11.57 7.33
CA SER A 41 17.91 -11.74 7.86
C SER A 41 18.25 -10.65 8.88
N ASP A 42 19.28 -10.85 9.67
CA ASP A 42 19.80 -9.83 10.60
C ASP A 42 20.24 -8.58 9.83
N ASP A 43 20.81 -8.72 8.62
CA ASP A 43 21.16 -7.60 7.76
C ASP A 43 19.92 -6.78 7.33
N ASP A 44 18.77 -7.42 7.11
CA ASP A 44 17.52 -6.71 6.82
C ASP A 44 17.10 -5.85 8.02
N LEU A 45 17.21 -6.41 9.22
CA LEU A 45 16.84 -5.70 10.45
C LEU A 45 17.77 -4.51 10.74
N VAL A 46 19.07 -4.70 10.55
CA VAL A 46 20.10 -3.62 10.68
C VAL A 46 19.84 -2.53 9.65
N GLU A 47 19.54 -2.89 8.40
CA GLU A 47 19.26 -1.92 7.35
C GLU A 47 17.98 -1.13 7.62
N LEU A 48 16.89 -1.80 8.05
CA LEU A 48 15.66 -1.12 8.42
C LEU A 48 15.88 -0.16 9.60
N TRP A 49 16.71 -0.55 10.57
CA TRP A 49 17.09 0.34 11.69
C TRP A 49 17.83 1.59 11.22
N ARG A 50 18.75 1.46 10.26
CA ARG A 50 19.50 2.59 9.68
C ARG A 50 18.60 3.60 8.98
N ARG A 51 17.47 3.17 8.42
CA ARG A 51 16.50 4.05 7.74
C ARG A 51 15.80 5.00 8.69
N GLN A 52 15.81 4.72 10.00
CA GLN A 52 15.17 5.58 11.00
C GLN A 52 13.75 5.96 10.56
N ILE A 53 12.91 4.96 10.25
CA ILE A 53 11.54 5.21 9.76
C ILE A 53 10.77 6.06 10.76
N MET A 54 9.95 6.97 10.26
CA MET A 54 9.09 7.80 11.11
C MET A 54 7.70 7.19 11.28
N ILE A 55 6.99 7.57 12.34
CA ILE A 55 5.58 7.27 12.50
C ILE A 55 4.81 8.00 11.40
N PRO A 56 4.10 7.28 10.50
CA PRO A 56 3.56 7.87 9.28
C PRO A 56 2.21 8.57 9.44
N VAL A 57 1.91 9.12 10.61
CA VAL A 57 0.67 9.88 10.88
C VAL A 57 1.03 11.15 11.62
N GLU A 58 0.58 12.29 11.08
CA GLU A 58 0.83 13.60 11.66
C GLU A 58 0.34 13.71 13.10
N GLY A 59 1.17 14.29 13.97
CA GLY A 59 0.86 14.52 15.38
C GLY A 59 0.89 13.27 16.28
N ILE A 60 1.17 12.09 15.74
CA ILE A 60 1.33 10.87 16.53
C ILE A 60 2.79 10.67 16.90
N THR A 61 3.04 10.42 18.18
CA THR A 61 4.38 10.20 18.76
C THR A 61 4.48 8.78 19.36
N ARG A 62 5.68 8.34 19.67
CA ARG A 62 5.87 7.05 20.37
C ARG A 62 5.17 6.97 21.71
N LEU A 63 4.95 8.10 22.39
CA LEU A 63 4.26 8.14 23.69
C LEU A 63 2.78 7.76 23.59
N THR A 64 2.17 8.04 22.44
CA THR A 64 0.75 7.74 22.19
C THR A 64 0.54 6.48 21.35
N LEU A 65 1.59 6.00 20.69
CA LEU A 65 1.54 4.80 19.85
C LEU A 65 1.55 3.53 20.69
N ARG A 66 0.76 2.55 20.29
CA ARG A 66 0.75 1.21 20.92
C ARG A 66 1.30 0.17 19.96
N ASP A 67 2.13 -0.73 20.47
CA ASP A 67 2.52 -1.92 19.73
C ASP A 67 1.38 -2.93 19.77
N ASN A 68 0.69 -3.08 18.65
CA ASN A 68 -0.36 -4.08 18.45
C ASN A 68 0.01 -5.08 17.32
N TYR A 69 1.30 -5.17 16.98
CA TYR A 69 1.80 -6.03 15.91
C TYR A 69 1.44 -7.50 16.10
N THR A 70 1.53 -8.02 17.32
CA THR A 70 1.24 -9.42 17.64
C THR A 70 -0.23 -9.67 18.00
N ALA A 71 -1.10 -8.64 17.93
CA ALA A 71 -2.51 -8.81 18.23
C ALA A 71 -3.14 -9.93 17.39
N GLY A 72 -3.94 -10.79 18.01
CA GLY A 72 -4.58 -11.91 17.34
C GLY A 72 -5.67 -11.43 16.36
N ARG A 73 -5.68 -11.99 15.16
CA ARG A 73 -6.70 -11.75 14.12
C ARG A 73 -7.64 -12.94 13.89
N GLY A 74 -7.65 -13.90 14.84
CA GLY A 74 -8.35 -15.18 14.69
C GLY A 74 -7.57 -16.19 13.84
N ASN A 75 -7.96 -17.48 13.95
CA ASN A 75 -7.34 -18.59 13.21
C ASN A 75 -5.81 -18.69 13.34
N GLY A 76 -5.25 -18.30 14.51
CA GLY A 76 -3.80 -18.35 14.75
C GLY A 76 -2.97 -17.31 14.01
N LYS A 77 -3.61 -16.34 13.34
CA LYS A 77 -2.91 -15.25 12.63
C LYS A 77 -2.66 -14.08 13.58
N ILE A 78 -1.48 -13.45 13.42
CA ILE A 78 -1.14 -12.19 14.06
C ILE A 78 -1.53 -11.02 13.16
N HIS A 79 -1.61 -9.83 13.73
CA HIS A 79 -1.89 -8.59 13.01
C HIS A 79 -0.83 -8.31 11.92
N GLY A 80 0.47 -8.40 12.29
CA GLY A 80 1.58 -8.20 11.37
C GLY A 80 1.79 -6.74 10.92
N ALA A 81 1.15 -5.78 11.59
CA ALA A 81 1.15 -4.36 11.29
C ALA A 81 0.98 -3.54 12.58
N ILE A 82 1.00 -2.22 12.46
CA ILE A 82 0.61 -1.29 13.53
C ILE A 82 -0.61 -0.50 13.07
N ASP A 83 -1.70 -0.58 13.86
CA ASP A 83 -2.87 0.28 13.69
C ASP A 83 -2.64 1.59 14.47
N ILE A 84 -2.55 2.70 13.75
CA ILE A 84 -2.26 4.03 14.29
C ILE A 84 -3.55 4.83 14.28
N LEU A 85 -4.16 4.97 15.47
CA LEU A 85 -5.41 5.72 15.66
C LEU A 85 -5.18 7.21 15.45
N ALA A 86 -6.00 7.83 14.61
CA ALA A 86 -6.02 9.28 14.42
C ALA A 86 -7.37 9.70 13.80
N PRO A 87 -7.80 10.94 13.95
CA PRO A 87 -9.03 11.43 13.33
C PRO A 87 -9.03 11.22 11.81
N LYS A 88 -10.20 10.94 11.24
CA LYS A 88 -10.36 10.87 9.77
C LYS A 88 -9.88 12.16 9.12
N GLY A 89 -9.09 12.04 8.06
CA GLY A 89 -8.52 13.18 7.34
C GLY A 89 -7.16 13.65 7.86
N THR A 90 -6.64 13.07 8.97
CA THR A 90 -5.27 13.35 9.44
C THR A 90 -4.27 12.97 8.33
N PRO A 91 -3.27 13.81 8.03
CA PRO A 91 -2.25 13.51 7.03
C PRO A 91 -1.50 12.21 7.32
N VAL A 92 -1.37 11.38 6.28
CA VAL A 92 -0.50 10.19 6.26
C VAL A 92 0.75 10.55 5.47
N MET A 93 1.90 10.29 6.07
CA MET A 93 3.21 10.68 5.55
C MET A 93 4.02 9.45 5.14
N ALA A 94 4.94 9.62 4.20
CA ALA A 94 5.92 8.62 3.85
C ALA A 94 6.84 8.32 5.05
N ALA A 95 6.87 7.07 5.51
CA ALA A 95 7.65 6.65 6.69
C ALA A 95 9.17 6.70 6.45
N ALA A 96 9.60 6.60 5.20
CA ALA A 96 10.97 6.74 4.70
C ALA A 96 10.94 7.32 3.30
N ASP A 97 12.08 7.49 2.64
CA ASP A 97 12.12 7.78 1.21
C ASP A 97 11.60 6.56 0.45
N HIS A 98 10.63 6.79 -0.46
CA HIS A 98 9.97 5.70 -1.19
C HIS A 98 9.75 6.01 -2.67
N VAL A 99 9.54 4.95 -3.43
CA VAL A 99 8.86 4.97 -4.73
C VAL A 99 7.45 4.42 -4.54
N ILE A 100 6.44 5.13 -5.04
CA ILE A 100 5.06 4.65 -5.03
C ILE A 100 4.94 3.50 -6.04
N GLY A 101 4.80 2.29 -5.55
CA GLY A 101 4.79 1.09 -6.39
C GLY A 101 3.40 0.68 -6.87
N ARG A 102 2.38 0.94 -6.05
CA ARG A 102 1.01 0.58 -6.40
C ARG A 102 0.00 1.41 -5.61
N LEU A 103 -1.00 1.91 -6.31
CA LEU A 103 -2.23 2.47 -5.75
C LEU A 103 -3.35 1.48 -6.03
N PHE A 104 -4.08 1.09 -4.99
CA PHE A 104 -5.10 0.04 -5.12
C PHE A 104 -6.26 0.29 -4.16
N GLU A 105 -7.46 -0.13 -4.56
CA GLU A 105 -8.64 -0.12 -3.71
C GLU A 105 -9.25 -1.53 -3.69
N GLY A 106 -9.59 -2.02 -2.49
CA GLY A 106 -10.12 -3.36 -2.32
C GLY A 106 -10.94 -3.52 -1.04
N PRO A 107 -11.66 -4.64 -0.90
CA PRO A 107 -12.65 -4.82 0.16
C PRO A 107 -12.04 -4.93 1.56
N ILE A 108 -10.76 -5.31 1.68
CA ILE A 108 -10.11 -5.49 2.99
C ILE A 108 -9.33 -4.22 3.37
N GLY A 109 -8.30 -3.85 2.61
CA GLY A 109 -7.48 -2.69 2.94
C GLY A 109 -8.14 -1.35 2.62
N GLY A 110 -9.23 -1.34 1.85
CA GLY A 110 -9.82 -0.12 1.33
C GLY A 110 -8.91 0.56 0.32
N ILE A 111 -8.78 1.88 0.42
CA ILE A 111 -7.82 2.67 -0.35
C ILE A 111 -6.43 2.47 0.26
N VAL A 112 -5.49 1.96 -0.53
CA VAL A 112 -4.17 1.56 -0.06
C VAL A 112 -3.03 2.07 -0.95
N ILE A 113 -1.87 2.29 -0.33
CA ILE A 113 -0.61 2.57 -1.00
C ILE A 113 0.36 1.44 -0.66
N TYR A 114 0.97 0.86 -1.70
CA TYR A 114 2.20 0.07 -1.58
C TYR A 114 3.35 0.92 -2.11
N ALA A 115 4.35 1.12 -1.29
CA ALA A 115 5.57 1.81 -1.67
C ALA A 115 6.77 0.91 -1.36
N TYR A 116 7.90 1.16 -2.01
CA TYR A 116 9.15 0.45 -1.76
C TYR A 116 10.33 1.42 -1.74
N ASP A 117 11.38 1.05 -1.04
CA ASP A 117 12.63 1.80 -1.01
C ASP A 117 13.39 1.69 -2.34
N GLU A 118 14.31 2.61 -2.60
CA GLU A 118 15.06 2.64 -3.87
C GLU A 118 15.87 1.36 -4.11
N GLU A 119 16.36 0.72 -3.05
CA GLU A 119 17.08 -0.55 -3.11
C GLU A 119 16.14 -1.75 -3.27
N GLU A 120 14.83 -1.50 -3.33
CA GLU A 120 13.79 -2.52 -3.47
C GLU A 120 13.87 -3.64 -2.42
N ARG A 121 14.30 -3.31 -1.20
CA ARG A 121 14.49 -4.25 -0.10
C ARG A 121 13.27 -4.40 0.77
N PHE A 122 12.55 -3.28 1.03
CA PHE A 122 11.37 -3.22 1.87
C PHE A 122 10.15 -2.69 1.14
N VAL A 123 8.99 -3.16 1.59
CA VAL A 123 7.68 -2.64 1.17
C VAL A 123 7.01 -1.98 2.37
N TYR A 124 6.47 -0.81 2.13
CA TYR A 124 5.69 -0.03 3.09
C TYR A 124 4.25 -0.01 2.61
N TYR A 125 3.34 -0.51 3.45
CA TYR A 125 1.93 -0.63 3.15
C TYR A 125 1.11 0.28 4.05
N TYR A 126 0.28 1.11 3.43
CA TYR A 126 -0.58 2.08 4.08
C TYR A 126 -2.02 1.77 3.68
N ALA A 127 -2.88 1.42 4.64
CA ALA A 127 -4.25 1.00 4.36
C ALA A 127 -5.30 1.79 5.14
N HIS A 128 -6.56 1.56 4.78
CA HIS A 128 -7.76 2.22 5.30
C HIS A 128 -7.77 3.75 5.07
N LEU A 129 -7.08 4.21 4.03
CA LEU A 129 -7.00 5.63 3.70
C LEU A 129 -8.39 6.17 3.33
N ASP A 130 -8.64 7.45 3.63
CA ASP A 130 -9.79 8.20 3.14
C ASP A 130 -9.62 8.55 1.65
N ARG A 131 -8.42 8.98 1.29
CA ARG A 131 -8.02 9.33 -0.07
C ARG A 131 -6.50 9.41 -0.20
N TYR A 132 -6.02 9.39 -1.41
CA TYR A 132 -4.63 9.73 -1.73
C TYR A 132 -4.41 11.25 -1.66
N ARG A 133 -3.16 11.69 -1.50
CA ARG A 133 -2.76 13.07 -1.81
C ARG A 133 -3.08 13.38 -3.28
N ARG A 134 -3.60 14.57 -3.54
CA ARG A 134 -3.89 15.00 -4.92
C ARG A 134 -2.62 14.94 -5.79
N GLY A 135 -2.72 14.31 -6.94
CA GLY A 135 -1.64 14.16 -7.92
C GLY A 135 -0.63 13.05 -7.58
N LEU A 136 -0.88 12.22 -6.53
CA LEU A 136 -0.04 11.06 -6.28
C LEU A 136 -0.22 10.01 -7.37
N SER A 137 0.89 9.52 -7.93
CA SER A 137 0.90 8.54 -9.02
C SER A 137 1.88 7.40 -8.75
N VAL A 138 1.63 6.25 -9.37
CA VAL A 138 2.61 5.15 -9.37
C VAL A 138 3.87 5.61 -10.09
N GLY A 139 5.03 5.31 -9.51
CA GLY A 139 6.34 5.76 -9.97
C GLY A 139 6.84 7.04 -9.29
N ASP A 140 5.99 7.77 -8.55
CA ASP A 140 6.42 8.97 -7.82
C ASP A 140 7.47 8.60 -6.76
N ARG A 141 8.55 9.38 -6.73
CA ARG A 141 9.53 9.38 -5.63
C ARG A 141 9.06 10.37 -4.58
N VAL A 142 8.90 9.91 -3.36
CA VAL A 142 8.43 10.73 -2.23
C VAL A 142 9.46 10.70 -1.11
N ALA A 143 9.85 11.86 -0.64
CA ALA A 143 10.77 11.98 0.48
C ALA A 143 10.05 11.63 1.80
N LYS A 144 10.78 11.08 2.76
CA LYS A 144 10.34 10.86 4.13
C LYS A 144 9.66 12.12 4.69
N GLY A 145 8.50 11.95 5.31
CA GLY A 145 7.68 13.04 5.85
C GLY A 145 6.75 13.73 4.84
N SER A 146 6.86 13.43 3.54
CA SER A 146 5.91 13.95 2.56
C SER A 146 4.53 13.35 2.75
N VAL A 147 3.47 14.17 2.68
CA VAL A 147 2.09 13.67 2.71
C VAL A 147 1.82 12.83 1.47
N ILE A 148 1.29 11.62 1.66
CA ILE A 148 0.94 10.68 0.58
C ILE A 148 -0.55 10.33 0.56
N GLY A 149 -1.25 10.55 1.68
CA GLY A 149 -2.69 10.25 1.82
C GLY A 149 -3.25 10.80 3.11
N TYR A 150 -4.42 10.32 3.48
CA TYR A 150 -5.13 10.78 4.67
C TYR A 150 -5.80 9.60 5.38
N VAL A 151 -5.80 9.60 6.70
CA VAL A 151 -6.42 8.58 7.54
C VAL A 151 -7.91 8.47 7.24
N GLY A 152 -8.40 7.25 7.12
CA GLY A 152 -9.79 6.95 6.83
C GLY A 152 -10.34 5.75 7.59
N THR A 153 -11.40 5.17 7.01
CA THR A 153 -12.08 3.97 7.48
C THR A 153 -12.51 3.08 6.32
N THR A 154 -11.80 3.15 5.17
CA THR A 154 -12.15 2.38 4.00
C THR A 154 -11.81 0.89 4.15
N GLY A 155 -12.39 0.04 3.30
CA GLY A 155 -12.22 -1.40 3.40
C GLY A 155 -12.98 -2.00 4.58
N ASN A 156 -12.35 -2.89 5.33
CA ASN A 156 -12.94 -3.56 6.48
C ASN A 156 -12.65 -2.88 7.83
N ALA A 157 -12.11 -1.66 7.82
CA ALA A 157 -11.92 -0.89 9.03
C ALA A 157 -13.27 -0.56 9.70
N PRO A 158 -13.36 -0.64 11.06
CA PRO A 158 -14.58 -0.25 11.75
C PRO A 158 -14.95 1.22 11.45
N PRO A 159 -16.19 1.54 11.07
CA PRO A 159 -16.57 2.89 10.63
C PRO A 159 -16.29 4.01 11.64
N ASN A 160 -16.35 3.69 12.94
CA ASN A 160 -16.17 4.64 14.04
C ASN A 160 -14.77 4.61 14.65
N THR A 161 -13.83 3.94 14.00
CA THR A 161 -12.44 3.81 14.49
C THR A 161 -11.46 4.15 13.36
N PRO A 162 -11.36 5.45 12.98
CA PRO A 162 -10.41 5.84 11.94
C PRO A 162 -8.99 5.54 12.40
N HIS A 163 -8.21 4.92 11.51
CA HIS A 163 -6.82 4.59 11.78
C HIS A 163 -6.06 4.37 10.48
N LEU A 164 -4.75 4.50 10.54
CA LEU A 164 -3.87 3.98 9.52
C LEU A 164 -3.43 2.57 9.93
N HIS A 165 -3.69 1.57 9.09
CA HIS A 165 -3.04 0.28 9.19
C HIS A 165 -1.71 0.35 8.43
N PHE A 166 -0.60 0.31 9.17
CA PHE A 166 0.75 0.46 8.62
C PHE A 166 1.56 -0.82 8.79
N GLN A 167 2.11 -1.31 7.67
CA GLN A 167 2.93 -2.52 7.67
C GLN A 167 4.25 -2.26 6.96
N VAL A 168 5.33 -2.83 7.47
CA VAL A 168 6.61 -2.95 6.81
C VAL A 168 6.87 -4.43 6.54
N MET A 169 7.28 -4.75 5.32
CA MET A 169 7.56 -6.11 4.89
C MET A 169 8.93 -6.17 4.21
N LYS A 170 9.64 -7.29 4.33
CA LYS A 170 10.69 -7.59 3.37
C LYS A 170 10.06 -7.75 1.99
N ARG A 171 10.66 -7.18 0.94
CA ARG A 171 10.10 -7.28 -0.40
C ARG A 171 10.04 -8.74 -0.87
N GLY A 172 8.90 -9.12 -1.40
CA GLY A 172 8.71 -10.44 -2.03
C GLY A 172 9.36 -10.53 -3.39
N ARG A 173 9.44 -11.72 -3.95
CA ARG A 173 10.01 -11.97 -5.29
C ARG A 173 8.96 -11.95 -6.38
N GLY A 174 9.37 -11.54 -7.58
CA GLY A 174 8.56 -11.60 -8.79
C GLY A 174 7.34 -10.68 -8.79
N ARG A 175 6.22 -11.17 -9.34
CA ARG A 175 5.00 -10.35 -9.52
C ARG A 175 4.32 -9.97 -8.20
N ALA A 176 4.50 -10.74 -7.13
CA ALA A 176 3.92 -10.49 -5.80
C ALA A 176 4.94 -9.79 -4.87
N TRP A 177 5.67 -8.82 -5.36
CA TRP A 177 6.71 -8.09 -4.62
C TRP A 177 6.19 -7.46 -3.31
N TRP A 178 4.88 -7.23 -3.21
CA TRP A 178 4.20 -6.65 -2.03
C TRP A 178 3.74 -7.70 -1.00
N ASP A 179 4.05 -8.99 -1.17
CA ASP A 179 3.59 -10.10 -0.33
C ASP A 179 4.80 -10.80 0.30
N GLY A 180 5.55 -10.07 1.10
CA GLY A 180 6.70 -10.57 1.83
C GLY A 180 6.43 -10.75 3.33
N PRO A 181 7.38 -11.34 4.07
CA PRO A 181 7.25 -11.50 5.52
C PRO A 181 7.22 -10.13 6.22
N PRO A 182 6.25 -9.91 7.14
CA PRO A 182 6.14 -8.66 7.86
C PRO A 182 7.21 -8.50 8.94
N ILE A 183 7.65 -7.26 9.13
CA ILE A 183 8.57 -6.84 10.18
C ILE A 183 7.82 -5.90 11.12
N ASN A 184 7.97 -6.05 12.44
CA ASN A 184 7.33 -5.14 13.39
C ASN A 184 7.90 -3.71 13.27
N PRO A 185 7.18 -2.75 12.67
CA PRO A 185 7.71 -1.41 12.47
C PRO A 185 7.84 -0.62 13.77
N TYR A 186 7.11 -0.99 14.82
CA TYR A 186 7.15 -0.31 16.12
C TYR A 186 8.57 -0.21 16.66
N THR A 187 9.38 -1.26 16.51
CA THR A 187 10.76 -1.31 16.98
C THR A 187 11.68 -0.33 16.24
N TYR A 188 11.35 0.00 14.99
CA TYR A 188 12.20 0.75 14.05
C TYR A 188 11.80 2.21 13.88
N PHE A 189 10.72 2.66 14.51
CA PHE A 189 10.39 4.08 14.49
C PHE A 189 11.48 4.90 15.17
N ALA A 190 11.94 5.95 14.49
CA ALA A 190 12.88 6.90 15.04
C ALA A 190 12.36 7.49 16.35
N PHE A 191 13.25 7.72 17.28
CA PHE A 191 12.90 8.41 18.52
C PHE A 191 12.71 9.91 18.22
N ASP A 192 11.56 10.46 18.62
CA ASP A 192 11.24 11.88 18.46
C ASP A 192 12.11 12.76 19.39
N GLY A 193 13.42 12.79 19.13
CA GLY A 193 14.33 13.81 19.72
C GLY A 193 14.65 13.71 21.21
N ILE A 194 14.07 12.80 21.98
CA ILE A 194 14.45 12.57 23.37
C ILE A 194 15.25 11.29 23.43
N ARG A 195 16.58 11.40 23.34
CA ARG A 195 17.47 10.34 23.86
C ARG A 195 17.38 10.39 25.38
N PRO A 196 17.24 9.23 26.04
CA PRO A 196 17.34 9.18 27.49
C PRO A 196 18.73 9.65 27.97
#